data_c333b571889cc4627cc615a7c40811ed
#
_entry.id   c333b571889cc4627cc615a7c40811ed
#
_cell.length_a   1.000
_cell.length_b   1.000
_cell.length_c   1.000
_cell.angle_alpha   90.00
_cell.angle_beta   90.00
_cell.angle_gamma   90.00
#
_symmetry.space_group_name_H-M   'P 1'
#
loop_
_entity.id
_entity.type
_entity.pdbx_description
1 polymer ?
#
loop_
_entity_poly.entity_id
_entity_poly.type
_entity_poly.pdbx_seq_one_letter_code
_entity_poly.pdbx_strand_id
1 'polypeptide(L)'
;GILAGFQTNRFTLNPRVADLIGTVSPGVSFQVGSEEENYLNLQYQSDNARYFDLGVSPAPMHRIQVAGKYDNQSRLRMEGTHSTEFVSSFMGGWVNLGRTLVDRWTHNTMGRVTYDSSDKTDLYVSGSRNYINYETGVNLYGNDGWRANVGASYKPTARISMFVEGGYGLTDFIRSTSALGFIPTSHVYGGFVGVRGQFTERLEGTIGGGYEIRDFPDIPGASFSIPAANISVSYAFRETTKFSLAYTRRTDNAAQIARQGVTYDTTSLNVQQILGTTGTWMAKAGVSYQGGSFDSLTAFGAAFDPIAGTTLRSLSLRTVDYKRDDSMLSLSGGISYMPRRWLRFGLNYAYENYSINYADAGLKEVFLPTYDAHRVMVGVQIGY
;
A
#
# COMPACT_ATOMS: atom_id res chain seq x y z
N GLY A 1 22.83 3.92 -1.36
CA GLY A 1 22.62 4.30 -2.75
C GLY A 1 22.54 5.82 -2.91
N ILE A 2 22.96 6.34 -4.04
CA ILE A 2 22.78 7.75 -4.42
C ILE A 2 21.79 7.75 -5.56
N LEU A 3 20.66 8.47 -5.39
CA LEU A 3 19.65 8.66 -6.41
C LEU A 3 19.55 10.16 -6.72
N ALA A 4 19.62 10.52 -7.99
CA ALA A 4 19.24 11.83 -8.48
C ALA A 4 18.03 11.67 -9.38
N GLY A 5 17.01 12.47 -9.19
CA GLY A 5 15.75 12.36 -9.94
C GLY A 5 15.21 13.72 -10.36
N PHE A 6 14.45 13.70 -11.44
CA PHE A 6 13.66 14.83 -11.90
C PHE A 6 12.18 14.45 -11.82
N GLN A 7 11.38 15.28 -11.17
CA GLN A 7 9.95 15.06 -11.05
C GLN A 7 9.18 16.25 -11.59
N THR A 8 8.19 15.99 -12.43
CA THR A 8 7.23 16.99 -12.89
C THR A 8 5.83 16.58 -12.44
N ASN A 9 5.13 17.49 -11.79
CA ASN A 9 3.74 17.29 -11.39
C ASN A 9 2.87 18.37 -12.07
N ARG A 10 1.76 17.94 -12.65
CA ARG A 10 0.75 18.85 -13.20
C ARG A 10 -0.52 18.74 -12.37
N PHE A 11 -0.84 19.79 -11.66
CA PHE A 11 -2.11 19.94 -10.95
C PHE A 11 -3.09 20.76 -11.80
N THR A 12 -4.36 20.38 -11.81
CA THR A 12 -5.42 21.09 -12.58
C THR A 12 -5.67 22.52 -12.09
N LEU A 13 -5.32 22.83 -10.84
CA LEU A 13 -5.51 24.13 -10.22
C LEU A 13 -4.22 24.96 -10.08
N ASN A 14 -3.06 24.43 -10.50
CA ASN A 14 -1.78 25.13 -10.40
C ASN A 14 -0.91 24.91 -11.63
N PRO A 15 -0.03 25.86 -11.99
CA PRO A 15 0.93 25.68 -13.07
C PRO A 15 1.83 24.47 -12.79
N ARG A 16 2.32 23.87 -13.85
CA ARG A 16 3.27 22.75 -13.80
C ARG A 16 4.41 23.08 -12.86
N VAL A 17 4.63 22.21 -11.89
CA VAL A 17 5.79 22.28 -11.02
C VAL A 17 6.75 21.20 -11.46
N ALA A 18 7.90 21.61 -11.95
CA ALA A 18 9.02 20.72 -12.20
C ALA A 18 10.07 20.97 -11.13
N ASP A 19 10.68 19.95 -10.59
CA ASP A 19 11.75 20.09 -9.63
C ASP A 19 12.83 19.02 -9.84
N LEU A 20 14.08 19.45 -9.66
CA LEU A 20 15.19 18.53 -9.58
C LEU A 20 15.35 18.05 -8.13
N ILE A 21 15.34 16.74 -7.95
CA ILE A 21 15.46 16.12 -6.64
C ILE A 21 16.76 15.36 -6.54
N GLY A 22 17.60 15.72 -5.59
CA GLY A 22 18.75 14.91 -5.19
C GLY A 22 18.40 14.06 -3.97
N THR A 23 18.69 12.77 -4.01
CA THR A 23 18.47 11.87 -2.86
C THR A 23 19.73 11.07 -2.57
N VAL A 24 20.10 11.01 -1.31
CA VAL A 24 21.17 10.13 -0.80
C VAL A 24 20.54 9.16 0.20
N SER A 25 20.73 7.87 -0.04
CA SER A 25 20.05 6.79 0.70
C SER A 25 21.07 5.83 1.34
N PRO A 26 21.76 6.22 2.43
CA PRO A 26 22.58 5.28 3.18
C PRO A 26 21.71 4.23 3.86
N GLY A 27 22.22 3.01 3.90
CA GLY A 27 21.53 1.90 4.56
C GLY A 27 22.50 0.82 5.00
N VAL A 28 22.07 0.03 5.96
CA VAL A 28 22.77 -1.14 6.48
C VAL A 28 21.80 -2.30 6.59
N SER A 29 22.26 -3.49 6.27
CA SER A 29 21.50 -4.73 6.42
C SER A 29 22.37 -5.74 7.16
N PHE A 30 21.75 -6.43 8.10
CA PHE A 30 22.35 -7.49 8.87
C PHE A 30 21.46 -8.72 8.82
N GLN A 31 22.01 -9.86 8.43
CA GLN A 31 21.28 -11.12 8.36
C GLN A 31 22.04 -12.22 9.06
N VAL A 32 21.35 -12.99 9.87
CA VAL A 32 21.83 -14.22 10.50
C VAL A 32 20.98 -15.37 10.04
N GLY A 33 21.60 -16.47 9.66
CA GLY A 33 20.90 -17.64 9.13
C GLY A 33 20.63 -17.59 7.64
N SER A 34 19.87 -18.57 7.17
CA SER A 34 19.48 -18.75 5.77
C SER A 34 17.97 -18.59 5.61
N GLU A 35 17.51 -17.90 4.58
CA GLU A 35 16.09 -17.75 4.26
C GLU A 35 15.40 -19.10 3.99
N GLU A 36 16.14 -20.10 3.58
CA GLU A 36 15.61 -21.45 3.35
C GLU A 36 15.27 -22.18 4.66
N GLU A 37 15.98 -21.88 5.74
CA GLU A 37 15.80 -22.55 7.05
C GLU A 37 15.27 -21.57 8.11
N ASN A 38 16.21 -21.04 8.88
CA ASN A 38 15.93 -20.09 9.97
C ASN A 38 16.75 -18.83 9.73
N TYR A 39 16.12 -17.67 9.78
CA TYR A 39 16.84 -16.42 9.63
C TYR A 39 16.26 -15.29 10.48
N LEU A 40 17.10 -14.32 10.73
CA LEU A 40 16.73 -12.99 11.23
C LEU A 40 17.43 -11.97 10.34
N ASN A 41 16.66 -11.05 9.77
CA ASN A 41 17.14 -9.95 8.95
C ASN A 41 16.73 -8.62 9.58
N LEU A 42 17.68 -7.71 9.71
CA LEU A 42 17.50 -6.34 10.16
C LEU A 42 18.02 -5.41 9.08
N GLN A 43 17.19 -4.48 8.62
CA GLN A 43 17.56 -3.49 7.64
C GLN A 43 17.23 -2.10 8.15
N TYR A 44 18.12 -1.16 7.91
CA TYR A 44 17.90 0.26 8.14
C TYR A 44 18.30 1.02 6.88
N GLN A 45 17.47 1.99 6.52
CA GLN A 45 17.72 2.92 5.42
C GLN A 45 17.27 4.32 5.82
N SER A 46 18.06 5.32 5.43
CA SER A 46 17.69 6.72 5.58
C SER A 46 17.73 7.38 4.20
N ASP A 47 16.64 8.02 3.79
CA ASP A 47 16.57 8.74 2.52
C ASP A 47 16.57 10.24 2.81
N ASN A 48 17.61 10.93 2.33
CA ASN A 48 17.78 12.37 2.47
C ASN A 48 17.52 13.00 1.11
N ALA A 49 16.39 13.67 0.97
CA ALA A 49 15.97 14.30 -0.27
C ALA A 49 16.12 15.84 -0.20
N ARG A 50 16.48 16.45 -1.32
CA ARG A 50 16.49 17.90 -1.48
C ARG A 50 15.81 18.27 -2.79
N TYR A 51 14.85 19.18 -2.70
CA TYR A 51 14.15 19.78 -3.84
C TYR A 51 14.83 21.10 -4.16
N PHE A 52 15.43 21.22 -5.35
CA PHE A 52 16.30 22.35 -5.66
C PHE A 52 15.51 23.59 -6.08
N ASP A 53 14.45 23.43 -6.88
CA ASP A 53 13.66 24.56 -7.38
C ASP A 53 12.65 25.06 -6.34
N LEU A 54 12.08 24.16 -5.55
CA LEU A 54 11.21 24.53 -4.43
C LEU A 54 11.97 25.05 -3.22
N GLY A 55 13.30 24.83 -3.15
CA GLY A 55 14.12 25.23 -2.02
C GLY A 55 13.77 24.53 -0.70
N VAL A 56 13.09 23.39 -0.77
CA VAL A 56 12.59 22.65 0.39
C VAL A 56 13.46 21.41 0.63
N SER A 57 13.81 21.19 1.88
CA SER A 57 14.45 19.96 2.34
C SER A 57 13.49 19.28 3.31
N PRO A 58 12.81 18.21 2.90
CA PRO A 58 12.02 17.39 3.81
C PRO A 58 12.89 16.87 4.96
N ALA A 59 12.27 16.54 6.08
CA ALA A 59 12.96 15.77 7.12
C ALA A 59 13.46 14.44 6.54
N PRO A 60 14.64 13.94 6.99
CA PRO A 60 15.14 12.66 6.54
C PRO A 60 14.09 11.57 6.75
N MET A 61 13.82 10.79 5.70
CA MET A 61 12.94 9.62 5.81
C MET A 61 13.74 8.46 6.37
N HIS A 62 13.15 7.73 7.29
CA HIS A 62 13.79 6.58 7.94
C HIS A 62 12.95 5.33 7.75
N ARG A 63 13.58 4.24 7.37
CA ARG A 63 12.93 2.94 7.30
C ARG A 63 13.74 1.91 8.08
N ILE A 64 13.08 1.23 9.00
CA ILE A 64 13.60 0.08 9.72
C ILE A 64 12.73 -1.12 9.35
N GLN A 65 13.35 -2.22 9.02
CA GLN A 65 12.64 -3.47 8.75
C GLN A 65 13.33 -4.60 9.51
N VAL A 66 12.51 -5.40 10.16
CA VAL A 66 12.91 -6.66 10.81
C VAL A 66 12.09 -7.77 10.19
N ALA A 67 12.72 -8.84 9.75
CA ALA A 67 12.05 -10.02 9.25
C ALA A 67 12.71 -11.27 9.84
N GLY A 68 11.92 -12.28 10.15
CA GLY A 68 12.44 -13.51 10.69
C GLY A 68 11.55 -14.70 10.36
N LYS A 69 12.19 -15.85 10.28
CA LYS A 69 11.57 -17.16 10.11
C LYS A 69 12.22 -18.14 11.06
N TYR A 70 11.41 -18.92 11.69
CA TYR A 70 11.81 -20.08 12.50
C TYR A 70 11.02 -21.31 12.06
N ASP A 71 11.75 -22.36 11.72
CA ASP A 71 11.22 -23.66 11.36
C ASP A 71 11.92 -24.70 12.22
N ASN A 72 11.18 -25.42 13.04
CA ASN A 72 11.75 -26.46 13.91
C ASN A 72 11.96 -27.80 13.17
N GLN A 73 11.82 -27.79 11.84
CA GLN A 73 11.99 -28.94 10.94
C GLN A 73 11.05 -30.14 11.28
N SER A 74 10.10 -29.95 12.17
CA SER A 74 9.15 -31.00 12.50
C SER A 74 7.71 -30.59 12.13
N ARG A 75 7.09 -29.70 12.90
CA ARG A 75 5.68 -29.35 12.68
C ARG A 75 5.37 -27.88 12.86
N LEU A 76 6.27 -27.10 13.43
CA LEU A 76 6.02 -25.71 13.79
C LEU A 76 6.87 -24.79 12.95
N ARG A 77 6.22 -23.86 12.25
CA ARG A 77 6.85 -22.76 11.54
C ARG A 77 6.31 -21.44 12.05
N MET A 78 7.19 -20.49 12.28
CA MET A 78 6.86 -19.12 12.67
C MET A 78 7.53 -18.16 11.71
N GLU A 79 6.81 -17.18 11.26
CA GLU A 79 7.35 -16.11 10.42
C GLU A 79 6.79 -14.77 10.87
N GLY A 80 7.58 -13.73 10.74
CA GLY A 80 7.15 -12.41 11.14
C GLY A 80 7.97 -11.32 10.47
N THR A 81 7.31 -10.20 10.25
CA THR A 81 7.91 -8.98 9.74
C THR A 81 7.42 -7.78 10.54
N HIS A 82 8.31 -6.84 10.76
CA HIS A 82 7.97 -5.53 11.29
C HIS A 82 8.69 -4.48 10.48
N SER A 83 7.96 -3.45 10.05
CA SER A 83 8.56 -2.29 9.43
C SER A 83 8.05 -1.02 10.10
N THR A 84 8.99 -0.11 10.33
CA THR A 84 8.72 1.25 10.80
C THR A 84 9.26 2.20 9.76
N GLU A 85 8.43 3.14 9.32
CA GLU A 85 8.81 4.12 8.34
C GLU A 85 8.36 5.51 8.79
N PHE A 86 9.32 6.44 8.84
CA PHE A 86 9.05 7.87 8.89
C PHE A 86 9.19 8.45 7.50
N VAL A 87 8.17 9.12 7.03
CA VAL A 87 8.14 9.76 5.70
C VAL A 87 7.77 11.22 5.85
N SER A 88 8.61 12.07 5.28
CA SER A 88 8.34 13.48 5.07
C SER A 88 8.29 13.74 3.58
N SER A 89 7.11 13.87 3.02
CA SER A 89 6.95 14.00 1.58
C SER A 89 5.71 14.79 1.19
N PHE A 90 5.71 15.32 -0.02
CA PHE A 90 4.48 15.77 -0.65
C PHE A 90 3.61 14.53 -0.90
N MET A 91 2.45 14.49 -0.29
CA MET A 91 1.54 13.37 -0.49
C MET A 91 1.00 13.36 -1.91
N GLY A 92 1.09 12.21 -2.55
CA GLY A 92 0.47 11.89 -3.83
C GLY A 92 -0.61 10.80 -3.66
N GLY A 93 -1.24 10.41 -4.74
CA GLY A 93 -2.28 9.38 -4.74
C GLY A 93 -3.58 9.86 -4.10
N TRP A 94 -4.19 9.03 -3.29
CA TRP A 94 -5.48 9.29 -2.64
C TRP A 94 -5.51 10.51 -1.71
N VAL A 95 -4.36 11.01 -1.30
CA VAL A 95 -4.24 12.16 -0.43
C VAL A 95 -3.29 13.16 -1.07
N ASN A 96 -3.85 14.09 -1.82
CA ASN A 96 -3.09 15.17 -2.43
C ASN A 96 -3.40 16.49 -1.71
N LEU A 97 -2.45 16.96 -0.92
CA LEU A 97 -2.53 18.23 -0.21
C LEU A 97 -1.77 19.36 -0.92
N GLY A 98 -1.50 19.20 -2.22
CA GLY A 98 -0.79 20.17 -3.01
C GLY A 98 0.70 20.23 -2.65
N ARG A 99 1.19 21.42 -2.26
CA ARG A 99 2.60 21.68 -1.91
C ARG A 99 2.92 21.45 -0.43
N THR A 100 2.00 20.90 0.35
CA THR A 100 2.21 20.71 1.78
C THR A 100 3.02 19.42 2.00
N LEU A 101 4.17 19.57 2.67
CA LEU A 101 4.89 18.42 3.20
C LEU A 101 4.09 17.83 4.35
N VAL A 102 3.95 16.52 4.32
CA VAL A 102 3.24 15.78 5.35
C VAL A 102 4.19 14.77 5.96
N ASP A 103 4.37 14.92 7.26
CA ASP A 103 5.16 14.01 8.07
C ASP A 103 4.26 12.93 8.63
N ARG A 104 4.67 11.68 8.43
CA ARG A 104 3.91 10.53 8.91
C ARG A 104 4.80 9.42 9.40
N TRP A 105 4.34 8.76 10.44
CA TRP A 105 4.84 7.46 10.89
C TRP A 105 3.94 6.35 10.39
N THR A 106 4.55 5.29 9.90
CA THR A 106 3.85 4.06 9.52
C THR A 106 4.54 2.88 10.17
N HIS A 107 3.79 2.05 10.89
CA HIS A 107 4.28 0.80 11.45
C HIS A 107 3.43 -0.33 10.90
N ASN A 108 4.08 -1.31 10.29
CA ASN A 108 3.45 -2.52 9.81
C ASN A 108 4.08 -3.72 10.51
N THR A 109 3.26 -4.49 11.18
CA THR A 109 3.67 -5.73 11.84
C THR A 109 2.83 -6.87 11.31
N MET A 110 3.44 -7.98 10.98
CA MET A 110 2.76 -9.19 10.58
C MET A 110 3.46 -10.40 11.20
N GLY A 111 2.67 -11.34 11.66
CA GLY A 111 3.17 -12.60 12.19
C GLY A 111 2.26 -13.76 11.81
N ARG A 112 2.84 -14.92 11.61
CA ARG A 112 2.13 -16.16 11.31
C ARG A 112 2.78 -17.32 12.01
N VAL A 113 1.94 -18.15 12.61
CA VAL A 113 2.33 -19.44 13.17
C VAL A 113 1.58 -20.52 12.42
N THR A 114 2.31 -21.48 11.89
CA THR A 114 1.77 -22.61 11.13
C THR A 114 2.15 -23.91 11.83
N TYR A 115 1.17 -24.76 12.01
CA TYR A 115 1.32 -26.11 12.56
C TYR A 115 0.96 -27.15 11.49
N ASP A 116 1.93 -27.98 11.11
CA ASP A 116 1.74 -29.10 10.18
C ASP A 116 1.07 -30.24 10.94
N SER A 117 -0.28 -30.31 10.89
CA SER A 117 -1.06 -31.36 11.55
C SER A 117 -0.86 -32.73 10.92
N SER A 118 -0.54 -32.75 9.60
CA SER A 118 -0.12 -33.92 8.85
C SER A 118 0.75 -33.48 7.66
N ASP A 119 1.29 -34.44 6.90
CA ASP A 119 2.05 -34.15 5.67
C ASP A 119 1.25 -33.38 4.61
N LYS A 120 -0.07 -33.46 4.70
CA LYS A 120 -0.99 -32.82 3.75
C LYS A 120 -1.82 -31.68 4.31
N THR A 121 -1.80 -31.46 5.61
CA THR A 121 -2.71 -30.49 6.25
C THR A 121 -1.94 -29.58 7.20
N ASP A 122 -2.08 -28.28 6.99
CA ASP A 122 -1.55 -27.25 7.88
C ASP A 122 -2.71 -26.48 8.54
N LEU A 123 -2.54 -26.13 9.80
CA LEU A 123 -3.36 -25.17 10.51
C LEU A 123 -2.52 -23.94 10.78
N TYR A 124 -3.11 -22.76 10.66
CA TYR A 124 -2.36 -21.54 10.93
C TYR A 124 -3.18 -20.44 11.60
N VAL A 125 -2.47 -19.61 12.33
CA VAL A 125 -2.97 -18.36 12.87
C VAL A 125 -2.05 -17.25 12.40
N SER A 126 -2.60 -16.16 11.94
CA SER A 126 -1.82 -14.96 11.59
C SER A 126 -2.42 -13.71 12.23
N GLY A 127 -1.56 -12.76 12.53
CA GLY A 127 -1.94 -11.46 13.04
C GLY A 127 -1.20 -10.36 12.29
N SER A 128 -1.85 -9.23 12.12
CA SER A 128 -1.21 -8.03 11.58
C SER A 128 -1.65 -6.78 12.32
N ARG A 129 -0.77 -5.79 12.36
CA ARG A 129 -1.07 -4.43 12.82
C ARG A 129 -0.56 -3.45 11.79
N ASN A 130 -1.41 -2.51 11.41
CA ASN A 130 -1.06 -1.35 10.61
C ASN A 130 -1.36 -0.09 11.42
N TYR A 131 -0.33 0.71 11.67
CA TYR A 131 -0.45 1.97 12.39
C TYR A 131 0.06 3.09 11.50
N ILE A 132 -0.76 4.12 11.30
CA ILE A 132 -0.41 5.32 10.56
C ILE A 132 -0.74 6.53 11.42
N ASN A 133 0.23 7.40 11.63
CA ASN A 133 0.03 8.67 12.34
C ASN A 133 0.63 9.82 11.53
N TYR A 134 -0.13 10.90 11.42
CA TYR A 134 0.27 12.14 10.77
C TYR A 134 0.65 13.18 11.81
N GLU A 135 1.88 13.73 11.74
CA GLU A 135 2.41 14.63 12.75
C GLU A 135 2.00 16.10 12.56
N THR A 136 1.79 16.52 11.33
CA THR A 136 1.49 17.92 11.02
C THR A 136 -0.01 18.18 10.87
N GLY A 137 -0.44 19.41 11.17
CA GLY A 137 -1.82 19.90 11.21
C GLY A 137 -2.65 19.79 9.92
N VAL A 138 -2.50 18.69 9.21
CA VAL A 138 -3.32 18.31 8.06
C VAL A 138 -4.57 17.59 8.55
N ASN A 139 -5.71 17.84 7.90
CA ASN A 139 -6.97 17.19 8.20
C ASN A 139 -7.00 15.74 7.68
N LEU A 140 -6.01 14.95 8.09
CA LEU A 140 -5.90 13.53 7.81
C LEU A 140 -6.12 12.71 9.07
N TYR A 141 -6.73 11.57 8.90
CA TYR A 141 -6.94 10.61 9.99
C TYR A 141 -5.85 9.55 9.94
N GLY A 142 -5.05 9.46 11.01
CA GLY A 142 -4.27 8.29 11.28
C GLY A 142 -5.18 7.10 11.63
N ASN A 143 -4.63 5.91 11.65
CA ASN A 143 -5.34 4.72 12.09
C ASN A 143 -4.43 3.74 12.80
N ASP A 144 -5.00 2.94 13.70
CA ASP A 144 -4.40 1.79 14.33
C ASP A 144 -5.28 0.58 14.05
N GLY A 145 -4.91 -0.19 13.06
CA GLY A 145 -5.66 -1.34 12.60
C GLY A 145 -5.03 -2.66 13.04
N TRP A 146 -5.83 -3.56 13.61
CA TRP A 146 -5.45 -4.92 13.96
C TRP A 146 -6.26 -5.92 13.15
N ARG A 147 -5.63 -7.01 12.74
CA ARG A 147 -6.32 -8.12 12.09
C ARG A 147 -5.75 -9.44 12.61
N ALA A 148 -6.65 -10.38 12.93
CA ALA A 148 -6.32 -11.74 13.25
C ALA A 148 -7.05 -12.68 12.29
N ASN A 149 -6.35 -13.69 11.78
CA ASN A 149 -6.93 -14.70 10.90
C ASN A 149 -6.57 -16.08 11.42
N VAL A 150 -7.47 -17.02 11.23
CA VAL A 150 -7.28 -18.45 11.44
C VAL A 150 -7.61 -19.18 10.15
N GLY A 151 -6.82 -20.18 9.81
CA GLY A 151 -7.03 -20.92 8.57
C GLY A 151 -6.47 -22.32 8.60
N ALA A 152 -6.88 -23.05 7.59
CA ALA A 152 -6.38 -24.39 7.31
C ALA A 152 -6.01 -24.49 5.84
N SER A 153 -5.02 -25.30 5.53
CA SER A 153 -4.69 -25.63 4.15
C SER A 153 -4.52 -27.14 3.97
N TYR A 154 -4.94 -27.59 2.79
CA TYR A 154 -4.80 -28.97 2.36
C TYR A 154 -3.94 -29.04 1.09
N LYS A 155 -2.95 -29.92 1.09
CA LYS A 155 -1.99 -30.13 0.00
C LYS A 155 -2.35 -31.40 -0.77
N PRO A 156 -3.21 -31.32 -1.83
CA PRO A 156 -3.51 -32.49 -2.66
C PRO A 156 -2.26 -33.01 -3.37
N THR A 157 -1.31 -32.13 -3.67
CA THR A 157 0.01 -32.45 -4.22
C THR A 157 1.10 -31.71 -3.46
N ALA A 158 2.36 -32.08 -3.65
CA ALA A 158 3.50 -31.38 -3.05
C ALA A 158 3.63 -29.93 -3.56
N ARG A 159 3.01 -29.59 -4.69
CA ARG A 159 3.16 -28.27 -5.35
C ARG A 159 1.95 -27.36 -5.16
N ILE A 160 0.78 -27.92 -4.84
CA ILE A 160 -0.48 -27.18 -4.78
C ILE A 160 -1.08 -27.29 -3.37
N SER A 161 -1.54 -26.20 -2.82
CA SER A 161 -2.22 -26.11 -1.53
C SER A 161 -3.55 -25.37 -1.72
N MET A 162 -4.63 -25.94 -1.28
CA MET A 162 -5.94 -25.31 -1.13
C MET A 162 -6.05 -24.76 0.27
N PHE A 163 -6.65 -23.61 0.46
CA PHE A 163 -6.80 -23.01 1.78
C PHE A 163 -8.19 -22.43 2.01
N VAL A 164 -8.57 -22.42 3.27
CA VAL A 164 -9.71 -21.67 3.81
C VAL A 164 -9.22 -20.83 4.98
N GLU A 165 -9.66 -19.58 5.04
CA GLU A 165 -9.25 -18.64 6.07
C GLU A 165 -10.46 -17.80 6.50
N GLY A 166 -10.58 -17.55 7.81
CA GLY A 166 -11.51 -16.58 8.37
C GLY A 166 -10.77 -15.58 9.25
N GLY A 167 -11.22 -14.34 9.24
CA GLY A 167 -10.54 -13.28 9.96
C GLY A 167 -11.47 -12.22 10.54
N TYR A 168 -10.94 -11.55 11.55
CA TYR A 168 -11.53 -10.39 12.19
C TYR A 168 -10.49 -9.29 12.30
N GLY A 169 -10.90 -8.06 12.04
CA GLY A 169 -10.08 -6.86 12.18
C GLY A 169 -10.82 -5.73 12.87
N LEU A 170 -10.06 -4.91 13.57
CA LEU A 170 -10.49 -3.70 14.26
C LEU A 170 -9.60 -2.56 13.80
N THR A 171 -10.19 -1.40 13.50
CA THR A 171 -9.43 -0.20 13.18
C THR A 171 -9.97 0.98 13.96
N ASP A 172 -9.11 1.56 14.77
CA ASP A 172 -9.35 2.80 15.49
C ASP A 172 -8.74 3.97 14.70
N PHE A 173 -9.49 5.04 14.52
CA PHE A 173 -8.97 6.23 13.87
C PHE A 173 -8.29 7.13 14.89
N ILE A 174 -7.10 7.64 14.52
CA ILE A 174 -6.32 8.55 15.32
C ILE A 174 -6.39 9.92 14.68
N ARG A 175 -6.75 10.93 15.45
CA ARG A 175 -6.74 12.32 15.00
C ARG A 175 -5.87 13.18 15.89
N SER A 176 -5.03 14.00 15.28
CA SER A 176 -4.18 14.94 16.01
C SER A 176 -4.95 16.17 16.55
N THR A 177 -6.12 16.51 15.97
CA THR A 177 -6.97 17.60 16.44
C THR A 177 -8.45 17.26 16.24
N SER A 178 -9.17 17.12 17.33
CA SER A 178 -10.59 16.77 17.33
C SER A 178 -11.47 18.03 17.19
N ALA A 179 -11.90 18.36 15.97
CA ALA A 179 -12.97 19.33 15.79
C ALA A 179 -14.39 18.76 15.99
N LEU A 180 -14.54 17.42 16.08
CA LEU A 180 -15.85 16.76 16.13
C LEU A 180 -16.08 15.85 17.35
N GLY A 181 -15.14 15.76 18.30
CA GLY A 181 -15.34 15.06 19.57
C GLY A 181 -15.63 13.55 19.52
N PHE A 182 -15.56 12.92 18.34
CA PHE A 182 -15.94 11.54 18.12
C PHE A 182 -14.94 10.84 17.18
N ILE A 183 -14.38 9.72 17.63
CA ILE A 183 -13.46 8.89 16.88
C ILE A 183 -14.18 7.58 16.54
N PRO A 184 -14.53 7.31 15.27
CA PRO A 184 -15.21 6.08 14.92
C PRO A 184 -14.24 4.90 14.95
N THR A 185 -14.78 3.74 15.30
CA THR A 185 -14.12 2.44 15.19
C THR A 185 -14.72 1.68 14.02
N SER A 186 -13.93 0.92 13.27
CA SER A 186 -14.45 0.02 12.24
C SER A 186 -14.06 -1.43 12.51
N HIS A 187 -15.01 -2.31 12.32
CA HIS A 187 -14.84 -3.76 12.43
C HIS A 187 -14.87 -4.37 11.03
N VAL A 188 -14.01 -5.34 10.76
CA VAL A 188 -13.97 -6.08 9.49
C VAL A 188 -14.04 -7.57 9.78
N TYR A 189 -14.98 -8.23 9.15
CA TYR A 189 -15.11 -9.69 9.16
C TYR A 189 -14.86 -10.18 7.75
N GLY A 190 -14.07 -11.23 7.59
CA GLY A 190 -13.80 -11.77 6.26
C GLY A 190 -13.60 -13.26 6.25
N GLY A 191 -13.94 -13.88 5.14
CA GLY A 191 -13.66 -15.28 4.87
C GLY A 191 -13.15 -15.44 3.45
N PHE A 192 -12.12 -16.27 3.27
CA PHE A 192 -11.46 -16.52 2.01
C PHE A 192 -11.27 -18.02 1.78
N VAL A 193 -11.39 -18.43 0.52
CA VAL A 193 -10.98 -19.73 0.04
C VAL A 193 -10.12 -19.58 -1.20
N GLY A 194 -9.18 -20.47 -1.40
CA GLY A 194 -8.34 -20.36 -2.57
C GLY A 194 -7.35 -21.50 -2.75
N VAL A 195 -6.52 -21.31 -3.76
CA VAL A 195 -5.47 -22.25 -4.16
C VAL A 195 -4.17 -21.47 -4.30
N ARG A 196 -3.07 -22.00 -3.81
CA ARG A 196 -1.73 -21.45 -3.96
C ARG A 196 -0.72 -22.55 -4.28
N GLY A 197 0.34 -22.14 -4.96
CA GLY A 197 1.47 -23.05 -5.25
C GLY A 197 1.99 -22.90 -6.66
N GLN A 198 2.69 -23.94 -7.09
CA GLN A 198 3.27 -24.04 -8.42
C GLN A 198 2.32 -24.85 -9.31
N PHE A 199 1.52 -24.15 -10.13
CA PHE A 199 0.52 -24.77 -11.01
C PHE A 199 1.17 -25.52 -12.19
N THR A 200 2.30 -25.01 -12.68
CA THR A 200 3.18 -25.66 -13.65
C THR A 200 4.64 -25.35 -13.28
N GLU A 201 5.59 -25.91 -13.99
CA GLU A 201 7.02 -25.62 -13.77
C GLU A 201 7.37 -24.14 -13.94
N ARG A 202 6.52 -23.38 -14.64
CA ARG A 202 6.74 -21.96 -14.97
C ARG A 202 5.69 -21.02 -14.39
N LEU A 203 4.60 -21.57 -13.85
CA LEU A 203 3.47 -20.79 -13.35
C LEU A 203 3.29 -21.06 -11.86
N GLU A 204 3.47 -20.04 -11.05
CA GLU A 204 3.27 -20.06 -9.60
C GLU A 204 2.34 -18.93 -9.17
N GLY A 205 1.66 -19.08 -8.04
CA GLY A 205 0.87 -17.98 -7.50
C GLY A 205 -0.18 -18.40 -6.49
N THR A 206 -1.05 -17.45 -6.21
CA THR A 206 -2.21 -17.59 -5.34
C THR A 206 -3.44 -17.04 -6.05
N ILE A 207 -4.53 -17.77 -6.00
CA ILE A 207 -5.86 -17.36 -6.48
C ILE A 207 -6.83 -17.63 -5.35
N GLY A 208 -7.43 -16.57 -4.81
CA GLY A 208 -8.39 -16.66 -3.72
C GLY A 208 -9.54 -15.69 -3.90
N GLY A 209 -10.70 -16.09 -3.40
CA GLY A 209 -11.88 -15.25 -3.35
C GLY A 209 -12.60 -15.44 -2.02
N GLY A 210 -13.38 -14.46 -1.66
CA GLY A 210 -14.06 -14.46 -0.38
C GLY A 210 -15.09 -13.36 -0.27
N TYR A 211 -15.40 -13.04 0.96
CA TYR A 211 -16.35 -12.00 1.28
C TYR A 211 -15.88 -11.21 2.50
N GLU A 212 -15.96 -9.89 2.44
CA GLU A 212 -15.65 -8.99 3.55
C GLU A 212 -16.90 -8.17 3.92
N ILE A 213 -17.12 -8.05 5.21
CA ILE A 213 -18.14 -7.19 5.82
C ILE A 213 -17.40 -6.18 6.66
N ARG A 214 -17.67 -4.89 6.44
CA ARG A 214 -17.16 -3.81 7.25
C ARG A 214 -18.32 -3.12 7.96
N ASP A 215 -18.16 -2.96 9.26
CA ASP A 215 -19.16 -2.36 10.14
C ASP A 215 -18.57 -1.20 10.94
N PHE A 216 -19.36 -0.16 11.11
CA PHE A 216 -19.04 1.00 11.95
C PHE A 216 -20.05 1.06 13.08
N PRO A 217 -19.81 0.38 14.22
CA PRO A 217 -20.81 0.24 15.28
C PRO A 217 -21.29 1.55 15.86
N ASP A 218 -20.46 2.58 15.80
CA ASP A 218 -20.77 3.92 16.29
C ASP A 218 -21.69 4.71 15.34
N ILE A 219 -21.99 4.17 14.16
CA ILE A 219 -22.80 4.84 13.14
C ILE A 219 -23.94 3.90 12.72
N PRO A 220 -25.17 4.12 13.18
CA PRO A 220 -26.30 3.26 12.83
C PRO A 220 -26.49 3.14 11.32
N GLY A 221 -26.52 1.91 10.82
CA GLY A 221 -26.73 1.60 9.41
C GLY A 221 -25.50 1.76 8.50
N ALA A 222 -24.32 2.04 9.04
CA ALA A 222 -23.08 2.15 8.28
C ALA A 222 -22.35 0.80 8.21
N SER A 223 -23.00 -0.21 7.65
CA SER A 223 -22.39 -1.51 7.38
C SER A 223 -22.46 -1.76 5.88
N PHE A 224 -21.37 -2.26 5.31
CA PHE A 224 -21.36 -2.67 3.92
C PHE A 224 -20.54 -3.95 3.73
N SER A 225 -20.83 -4.63 2.63
CA SER A 225 -20.24 -5.93 2.36
C SER A 225 -19.92 -6.08 0.89
N ILE A 226 -18.76 -6.68 0.60
CA ILE A 226 -18.30 -6.87 -0.76
C ILE A 226 -17.74 -8.28 -0.98
N PRO A 227 -17.84 -8.81 -2.20
CA PRO A 227 -16.97 -9.88 -2.62
C PRO A 227 -15.52 -9.39 -2.62
N ALA A 228 -14.65 -10.13 -1.99
CA ALA A 228 -13.21 -9.85 -1.90
C ALA A 228 -12.43 -10.86 -2.75
N ALA A 229 -11.31 -10.43 -3.31
CA ALA A 229 -10.46 -11.27 -4.15
C ALA A 229 -9.00 -10.95 -3.95
N ASN A 230 -8.16 -11.98 -4.05
CA ASN A 230 -6.71 -11.85 -4.06
C ASN A 230 -6.13 -12.83 -5.08
N ILE A 231 -5.55 -12.28 -6.14
CA ILE A 231 -4.90 -13.04 -7.21
C ILE A 231 -3.49 -12.51 -7.34
N SER A 232 -2.52 -13.40 -7.27
CA SER A 232 -1.11 -13.09 -7.51
C SER A 232 -0.50 -14.24 -8.27
N VAL A 233 -0.12 -14.01 -9.51
CA VAL A 233 0.40 -15.04 -10.41
C VAL A 233 1.68 -14.56 -11.04
N SER A 234 2.69 -15.42 -11.04
CA SER A 234 3.97 -15.22 -11.70
C SER A 234 4.20 -16.29 -12.75
N TYR A 235 4.59 -15.88 -13.94
CA TYR A 235 4.88 -16.75 -15.07
C TYR A 235 6.30 -16.53 -15.59
N ALA A 236 7.14 -17.55 -15.51
CA ALA A 236 8.48 -17.57 -16.08
C ALA A 236 8.40 -18.00 -17.55
N PHE A 237 8.23 -17.03 -18.47
CA PHE A 237 8.17 -17.33 -19.92
C PHE A 237 9.48 -17.95 -20.41
N ARG A 238 10.60 -17.43 -19.91
CA ARG A 238 11.96 -17.97 -20.08
C ARG A 238 12.70 -17.78 -18.76
N GLU A 239 13.87 -18.39 -18.61
CA GLU A 239 14.75 -18.18 -17.45
C GLU A 239 15.10 -16.69 -17.22
N THR A 240 15.10 -15.92 -18.32
CA THR A 240 15.42 -14.49 -18.32
C THR A 240 14.21 -13.57 -18.28
N THR A 241 12.96 -14.09 -18.46
CA THR A 241 11.75 -13.28 -18.60
C THR A 241 10.68 -13.74 -17.62
N LYS A 242 10.30 -12.85 -16.71
CA LYS A 242 9.23 -13.11 -15.72
C LYS A 242 8.11 -12.08 -15.87
N PHE A 243 6.87 -12.56 -15.93
CA PHE A 243 5.65 -11.78 -15.86
C PHE A 243 5.02 -11.98 -14.48
N SER A 244 4.49 -10.92 -13.89
CA SER A 244 3.75 -11.01 -12.63
C SER A 244 2.48 -10.19 -12.74
N LEU A 245 1.34 -10.83 -12.49
CA LEU A 245 0.01 -10.24 -12.45
C LEU A 245 -0.50 -10.31 -11.01
N ALA A 246 -0.98 -9.18 -10.49
CA ALA A 246 -1.70 -9.17 -9.21
C ALA A 246 -3.02 -8.42 -9.37
N TYR A 247 -4.05 -8.92 -8.70
CA TYR A 247 -5.33 -8.28 -8.53
C TYR A 247 -5.78 -8.44 -7.08
N THR A 248 -6.22 -7.35 -6.48
CA THR A 248 -6.77 -7.36 -5.13
C THR A 248 -8.03 -6.52 -5.08
N ARG A 249 -9.09 -7.08 -4.53
CA ARG A 249 -10.32 -6.37 -4.17
C ARG A 249 -10.57 -6.50 -2.69
N ARG A 250 -10.66 -5.37 -2.00
CA ARG A 250 -10.83 -5.31 -0.54
C ARG A 250 -11.55 -4.06 -0.10
N THR A 251 -12.05 -4.09 1.12
CA THR A 251 -12.51 -2.87 1.80
C THR A 251 -11.37 -2.19 2.54
N ASP A 252 -11.44 -0.86 2.63
CA ASP A 252 -10.54 -0.09 3.47
C ASP A 252 -11.28 1.12 4.09
N ASN A 253 -10.59 1.85 4.93
CA ASN A 253 -11.08 3.09 5.52
C ASN A 253 -10.56 4.28 4.72
N ALA A 254 -11.41 5.27 4.46
CA ALA A 254 -10.98 6.49 3.80
C ALA A 254 -10.17 7.37 4.75
N ALA A 255 -8.93 7.68 4.41
CA ALA A 255 -8.04 8.50 5.24
C ALA A 255 -8.52 9.96 5.41
N GLN A 256 -9.37 10.44 4.49
CA GLN A 256 -9.86 11.82 4.49
C GLN A 256 -11.18 11.99 5.21
N ILE A 257 -11.97 10.93 5.31
CA ILE A 257 -13.29 10.93 5.91
C ILE A 257 -13.38 9.72 6.83
N ALA A 258 -13.27 9.95 8.12
CA ALA A 258 -13.20 8.90 9.14
C ALA A 258 -14.41 7.95 9.23
N ARG A 259 -15.44 8.19 8.45
CA ARG A 259 -16.72 7.46 8.51
C ARG A 259 -17.08 6.81 7.18
N GLN A 260 -16.17 6.81 6.23
CA GLN A 260 -16.46 6.31 4.90
C GLN A 260 -15.61 5.06 4.64
N GLY A 261 -16.29 3.98 4.31
CA GLY A 261 -15.67 2.82 3.74
C GLY A 261 -15.38 3.05 2.26
N VAL A 262 -14.34 2.45 1.79
CA VAL A 262 -13.98 2.46 0.39
C VAL A 262 -13.68 1.05 -0.07
N THR A 263 -14.16 0.71 -1.26
CA THR A 263 -13.78 -0.52 -1.94
C THR A 263 -12.67 -0.21 -2.91
N TYR A 264 -11.52 -0.86 -2.74
CA TYR A 264 -10.38 -0.76 -3.65
C TYR A 264 -10.27 -1.97 -4.55
N ASP A 265 -10.18 -1.71 -5.85
CA ASP A 265 -9.77 -2.66 -6.88
C ASP A 265 -8.37 -2.27 -7.36
N THR A 266 -7.39 -3.11 -7.13
CA THR A 266 -6.00 -2.86 -7.55
C THR A 266 -5.56 -3.96 -8.51
N THR A 267 -5.12 -3.59 -9.70
CA THR A 267 -4.56 -4.50 -10.69
C THR A 267 -3.14 -4.06 -11.02
N SER A 268 -2.20 -4.96 -11.08
CA SER A 268 -0.84 -4.67 -11.54
C SER A 268 -0.30 -5.76 -12.44
N LEU A 269 0.38 -5.36 -13.49
CA LEU A 269 1.15 -6.23 -14.38
C LEU A 269 2.59 -5.74 -14.41
N ASN A 270 3.52 -6.62 -14.12
CA ASN A 270 4.95 -6.34 -14.15
C ASN A 270 5.66 -7.33 -15.05
N VAL A 271 6.64 -6.84 -15.79
CA VAL A 271 7.53 -7.62 -16.63
C VAL A 271 8.96 -7.33 -16.22
N GLN A 272 9.72 -8.37 -16.03
CA GLN A 272 11.15 -8.30 -15.79
C GLN A 272 11.88 -9.12 -16.84
N GLN A 273 12.90 -8.51 -17.46
CA GLN A 273 13.73 -9.13 -18.48
C GLN A 273 15.20 -8.97 -18.11
N ILE A 274 15.91 -10.08 -17.99
CA ILE A 274 17.37 -10.11 -17.92
C ILE A 274 17.89 -10.09 -19.35
N LEU A 275 18.75 -9.14 -19.68
CA LEU A 275 19.31 -8.94 -21.01
C LEU A 275 20.76 -9.38 -21.06
N GLY A 276 21.13 -10.00 -22.17
CA GLY A 276 22.49 -10.51 -22.41
C GLY A 276 22.77 -11.84 -21.69
N THR A 277 23.84 -12.49 -22.10
CA THR A 277 24.25 -13.80 -21.56
C THR A 277 24.89 -13.71 -20.18
N THR A 278 25.41 -12.55 -19.82
CA THR A 278 26.09 -12.32 -18.54
C THR A 278 25.16 -11.90 -17.41
N GLY A 279 23.87 -11.62 -17.70
CA GLY A 279 22.90 -11.16 -16.70
C GLY A 279 23.20 -9.77 -16.11
N THR A 280 24.09 -9.00 -16.75
CA THR A 280 24.52 -7.68 -16.24
C THR A 280 23.50 -6.57 -16.48
N TRP A 281 22.57 -6.78 -17.40
CA TRP A 281 21.51 -5.84 -17.70
C TRP A 281 20.16 -6.40 -17.29
N MET A 282 19.31 -5.57 -16.73
CA MET A 282 17.93 -5.92 -16.40
C MET A 282 17.00 -4.78 -16.80
N ALA A 283 15.97 -5.11 -17.56
CA ALA A 283 14.86 -4.21 -17.87
C ALA A 283 13.64 -4.60 -17.05
N LYS A 284 12.88 -3.61 -16.60
CA LYS A 284 11.59 -3.78 -15.92
C LYS A 284 10.56 -2.84 -16.54
N ALA A 285 9.34 -3.30 -16.65
CA ALA A 285 8.19 -2.48 -17.01
C ALA A 285 7.01 -2.90 -16.14
N GLY A 286 6.17 -1.94 -15.76
CA GLY A 286 5.00 -2.21 -14.97
C GLY A 286 3.87 -1.23 -15.29
N VAL A 287 2.66 -1.74 -15.18
CA VAL A 287 1.44 -0.95 -15.19
C VAL A 287 0.63 -1.34 -13.96
N SER A 288 0.10 -0.36 -13.25
CA SER A 288 -0.88 -0.61 -12.20
C SER A 288 -2.05 0.34 -12.34
N TYR A 289 -3.23 -0.20 -12.08
CA TYR A 289 -4.46 0.55 -11.99
C TYR A 289 -5.10 0.29 -10.62
N GLN A 290 -5.51 1.34 -9.97
CA GLN A 290 -6.24 1.26 -8.72
C GLN A 290 -7.52 2.09 -8.86
N GLY A 291 -8.67 1.44 -8.64
CA GLY A 291 -9.97 2.07 -8.53
C GLY A 291 -10.42 2.10 -7.07
N GLY A 292 -11.05 3.17 -6.63
CA GLY A 292 -11.65 3.30 -5.32
C GLY A 292 -13.07 3.80 -5.45
N SER A 293 -14.04 3.00 -5.01
CA SER A 293 -15.45 3.40 -4.92
C SER A 293 -15.80 3.66 -3.47
N PHE A 294 -16.26 4.87 -3.21
CA PHE A 294 -16.70 5.31 -1.88
C PHE A 294 -18.20 5.16 -1.78
N ASP A 295 -18.65 4.34 -0.83
CA ASP A 295 -20.07 4.14 -0.59
C ASP A 295 -20.70 5.40 0.02
N SER A 296 -21.96 5.67 -0.40
CA SER A 296 -22.72 6.78 0.13
C SER A 296 -23.00 6.58 1.61
N LEU A 297 -22.43 7.43 2.44
CA LEU A 297 -22.79 7.51 3.84
C LEU A 297 -23.88 8.54 4.03
N THR A 298 -24.86 8.21 4.85
CA THR A 298 -25.72 9.20 5.51
C THR A 298 -24.81 10.06 6.38
N ALA A 299 -24.23 11.10 5.78
CA ALA A 299 -23.38 12.01 6.52
C ALA A 299 -24.25 12.76 7.53
N PHE A 300 -23.93 12.65 8.79
CA PHE A 300 -24.33 13.67 9.77
C PHE A 300 -23.65 14.97 9.35
N GLY A 301 -24.29 15.71 8.47
CA GLY A 301 -23.73 16.91 7.91
C GLY A 301 -23.72 18.03 8.93
N ALA A 302 -22.56 18.34 9.48
CA ALA A 302 -22.25 19.73 9.65
C ALA A 302 -22.03 20.27 8.22
N ALA A 303 -22.99 20.99 7.66
CA ALA A 303 -22.79 21.70 6.42
C ALA A 303 -21.67 22.72 6.69
N PHE A 304 -20.47 22.39 6.27
CA PHE A 304 -19.39 23.35 6.21
C PHE A 304 -19.66 24.18 4.95
N ASP A 305 -20.17 25.38 5.15
CA ASP A 305 -20.23 26.38 4.09
C ASP A 305 -18.88 27.11 4.07
N PRO A 306 -17.95 26.79 3.16
CA PRO A 306 -16.63 27.40 3.09
C PRO A 306 -16.69 28.88 2.68
N ILE A 307 -17.83 29.37 2.20
CA ILE A 307 -17.98 30.73 1.67
C ILE A 307 -18.46 31.71 2.73
N ALA A 308 -19.13 31.24 3.78
CA ALA A 308 -19.83 32.14 4.69
C ALA A 308 -19.06 32.56 5.95
N GLY A 309 -17.90 32.03 6.27
CA GLY A 309 -17.08 32.50 7.42
C GLY A 309 -17.84 32.64 8.75
N THR A 310 -19.05 32.08 8.89
CA THR A 310 -19.96 32.32 10.01
C THR A 310 -20.42 31.04 10.66
N THR A 311 -20.15 31.00 11.97
CA THR A 311 -20.83 30.26 13.06
C THR A 311 -21.89 29.23 12.66
N LEU A 312 -21.69 28.01 13.14
CA LEU A 312 -22.62 26.90 13.24
C LEU A 312 -24.07 27.36 13.46
N ARG A 313 -24.87 27.44 12.42
CA ARG A 313 -26.32 27.49 12.51
C ARG A 313 -26.90 26.17 12.08
N SER A 314 -27.54 25.50 13.03
CA SER A 314 -28.36 24.31 12.92
C SER A 314 -27.73 23.07 12.28
N LEU A 315 -27.47 22.07 13.09
CA LEU A 315 -27.30 20.67 12.71
C LEU A 315 -28.58 20.17 12.03
N SER A 316 -28.71 20.32 10.73
CA SER A 316 -29.72 19.62 9.97
C SER A 316 -29.08 18.33 9.44
N LEU A 317 -29.63 17.19 9.84
CA LEU A 317 -29.38 15.90 9.24
C LEU A 317 -29.77 15.98 7.74
N ARG A 318 -28.79 16.19 6.89
CA ARG A 318 -28.97 16.11 5.44
C ARG A 318 -28.28 14.86 4.98
N THR A 319 -29.07 13.89 4.51
CA THR A 319 -28.55 12.75 3.76
C THR A 319 -27.98 13.28 2.46
N VAL A 320 -26.67 13.40 2.36
CA VAL A 320 -25.99 13.72 1.11
C VAL A 320 -25.47 12.40 0.56
N ASP A 321 -26.02 11.98 -0.56
CA ASP A 321 -25.58 10.81 -1.31
C ASP A 321 -24.20 11.14 -1.94
N TYR A 322 -23.14 10.83 -1.21
CA TYR A 322 -21.79 11.16 -1.58
C TYR A 322 -21.16 9.98 -2.33
N LYS A 323 -21.45 9.85 -3.62
CA LYS A 323 -20.76 8.89 -4.48
C LYS A 323 -19.53 9.55 -5.07
N ARG A 324 -18.38 8.95 -4.80
CA ARG A 324 -17.10 9.35 -5.34
C ARG A 324 -16.37 8.12 -5.85
N ASP A 325 -15.88 8.20 -7.05
CA ASP A 325 -15.00 7.19 -7.64
C ASP A 325 -13.64 7.81 -7.93
N ASP A 326 -12.60 7.21 -7.39
CA ASP A 326 -11.23 7.61 -7.61
C ASP A 326 -10.52 6.58 -8.48
N SER A 327 -9.64 7.03 -9.34
CA SER A 327 -8.80 6.14 -10.11
C SER A 327 -7.35 6.63 -10.16
N MET A 328 -6.42 5.69 -10.11
CA MET A 328 -5.00 5.96 -10.25
C MET A 328 -4.39 4.98 -11.25
N LEU A 329 -3.83 5.50 -12.31
CA LEU A 329 -3.04 4.76 -13.29
C LEU A 329 -1.57 5.07 -13.07
N SER A 330 -0.76 4.04 -12.87
CA SER A 330 0.69 4.18 -12.75
C SER A 330 1.38 3.35 -13.82
N LEU A 331 2.32 3.96 -14.54
CA LEU A 331 3.20 3.30 -15.49
C LEU A 331 4.63 3.42 -14.99
N SER A 332 5.39 2.36 -15.06
CA SER A 332 6.79 2.37 -14.67
C SER A 332 7.65 1.61 -15.68
N GLY A 333 8.86 2.08 -15.85
CA GLY A 333 9.86 1.41 -16.67
C GLY A 333 11.25 1.70 -16.16
N GLY A 334 12.16 0.76 -16.34
CA GLY A 334 13.53 0.99 -15.89
C GLY A 334 14.50 0.02 -16.52
N ILE A 335 15.73 0.48 -16.62
CA ILE A 335 16.89 -0.34 -17.03
C ILE A 335 17.94 -0.20 -15.96
N SER A 336 18.53 -1.31 -15.56
CA SER A 336 19.66 -1.32 -14.66
C SER A 336 20.82 -2.10 -15.27
N TYR A 337 22.02 -1.60 -15.02
CA TYR A 337 23.30 -2.19 -15.42
C TYR A 337 24.14 -2.50 -14.20
N MET A 338 24.57 -3.73 -14.05
CA MET A 338 25.31 -4.23 -12.90
C MET A 338 26.67 -4.82 -13.35
N PRO A 339 27.67 -3.95 -13.62
CA PRO A 339 28.98 -4.40 -14.09
C PRO A 339 29.73 -5.20 -13.04
N ARG A 340 29.45 -4.99 -11.76
CA ARG A 340 30.00 -5.70 -10.61
C ARG A 340 28.91 -6.00 -9.60
N ARG A 341 29.07 -7.01 -8.78
CA ARG A 341 28.07 -7.39 -7.74
C ARG A 341 27.79 -6.25 -6.75
N TRP A 342 28.77 -5.40 -6.51
CA TRP A 342 28.70 -4.27 -5.59
C TRP A 342 28.32 -2.94 -6.26
N LEU A 343 28.19 -2.88 -7.61
CA LEU A 343 27.92 -1.64 -8.34
C LEU A 343 26.76 -1.82 -9.31
N ARG A 344 25.73 -1.00 -9.16
CA ARG A 344 24.56 -0.96 -10.05
C ARG A 344 24.27 0.48 -10.48
N PHE A 345 24.08 0.67 -11.77
CA PHE A 345 23.52 1.87 -12.36
C PHE A 345 22.07 1.63 -12.72
N GLY A 346 21.20 2.63 -12.54
CA GLY A 346 19.78 2.52 -12.86
C GLY A 346 19.23 3.78 -13.50
N LEU A 347 18.40 3.59 -14.50
CA LEU A 347 17.53 4.62 -15.06
C LEU A 347 16.09 4.12 -14.89
N ASN A 348 15.24 4.90 -14.23
CA ASN A 348 13.85 4.58 -14.02
C ASN A 348 12.98 5.75 -14.46
N TYR A 349 11.84 5.42 -15.02
CA TYR A 349 10.76 6.35 -15.33
C TYR A 349 9.49 5.87 -14.66
N ALA A 350 8.73 6.79 -14.09
CA ALA A 350 7.39 6.55 -13.58
C ALA A 350 6.45 7.66 -14.03
N TYR A 351 5.26 7.28 -14.41
CA TYR A 351 4.13 8.16 -14.70
C TYR A 351 2.99 7.77 -13.78
N GLU A 352 2.31 8.74 -13.22
CA GLU A 352 1.15 8.56 -12.37
C GLU A 352 0.07 9.57 -12.79
N ASN A 353 -1.11 9.05 -13.04
CA ASN A 353 -2.31 9.84 -13.31
C ASN A 353 -3.35 9.50 -12.25
N TYR A 354 -3.81 10.51 -11.54
CA TYR A 354 -4.86 10.41 -10.54
C TYR A 354 -6.07 11.21 -10.97
N SER A 355 -7.22 10.57 -10.96
CA SER A 355 -8.51 11.16 -11.35
C SER A 355 -9.56 10.91 -10.29
N ILE A 356 -10.36 11.92 -10.03
CA ILE A 356 -11.51 11.86 -9.12
C ILE A 356 -12.79 12.15 -9.90
N ASN A 357 -13.79 11.33 -9.69
CA ASN A 357 -15.12 11.50 -10.26
C ASN A 357 -16.16 11.61 -9.17
N TYR A 358 -16.84 12.74 -9.10
CA TYR A 358 -17.95 12.98 -8.19
C TYR A 358 -19.27 12.83 -8.93
N ALA A 359 -20.25 12.14 -8.35
CA ALA A 359 -21.59 12.03 -8.91
C ALA A 359 -22.33 13.37 -8.93
N ASP A 360 -22.01 14.27 -7.99
CA ASP A 360 -22.55 15.62 -7.93
C ASP A 360 -21.55 16.64 -8.45
N ALA A 361 -21.90 17.33 -9.54
CA ALA A 361 -21.04 18.32 -10.19
C ALA A 361 -20.72 19.55 -9.33
N GLY A 362 -21.58 19.86 -8.33
CA GLY A 362 -21.35 20.99 -7.42
C GLY A 362 -20.21 20.82 -6.43
N LEU A 363 -19.70 19.59 -6.27
CA LEU A 363 -18.63 19.27 -5.34
C LEU A 363 -17.26 19.14 -6.01
N LYS A 364 -17.20 19.20 -7.35
CA LYS A 364 -15.94 19.04 -8.11
C LYS A 364 -14.85 20.05 -7.77
N GLU A 365 -15.22 21.22 -7.28
CA GLU A 365 -14.30 22.32 -7.08
C GLU A 365 -13.70 22.39 -5.66
N VAL A 366 -14.24 21.62 -4.72
CA VAL A 366 -13.92 21.81 -3.29
C VAL A 366 -12.87 20.81 -2.76
N PHE A 367 -12.72 19.63 -3.34
CA PHE A 367 -12.09 18.50 -2.63
C PHE A 367 -10.95 17.89 -3.38
N LEU A 368 -10.07 18.08 -3.99
CA LEU A 368 -8.87 17.41 -4.49
C LEU A 368 -8.69 17.54 -6.00
N PRO A 369 -7.55 18.04 -6.40
CA PRO A 369 -7.22 18.14 -7.81
C PRO A 369 -6.85 16.77 -8.39
N THR A 370 -7.33 16.51 -9.63
CA THR A 370 -6.70 15.51 -10.49
C THR A 370 -5.27 15.95 -10.81
N TYR A 371 -4.35 15.00 -10.91
CA TYR A 371 -2.97 15.34 -11.27
C TYR A 371 -2.34 14.31 -12.20
N ASP A 372 -1.35 14.79 -12.94
CA ASP A 372 -0.37 13.99 -13.66
C ASP A 372 1.01 14.21 -13.08
N ALA A 373 1.73 13.13 -12.83
CA ALA A 373 3.10 13.20 -12.33
C ALA A 373 4.05 12.37 -13.21
N HIS A 374 5.15 12.95 -13.58
CA HIS A 374 6.24 12.27 -14.27
C HIS A 374 7.49 12.29 -13.38
N ARG A 375 8.14 11.16 -13.27
CA ARG A 375 9.37 11.03 -12.50
C ARG A 375 10.41 10.29 -13.31
N VAL A 376 11.56 10.91 -13.52
CA VAL A 376 12.75 10.27 -14.09
C VAL A 376 13.81 10.21 -12.99
N MET A 377 14.36 9.05 -12.77
CA MET A 377 15.39 8.83 -11.76
C MET A 377 16.61 8.15 -12.38
N VAL A 378 17.76 8.74 -12.15
CA VAL A 378 19.07 8.12 -12.44
C VAL A 378 19.73 7.82 -11.11
N GLY A 379 20.23 6.64 -10.94
CA GLY A 379 20.81 6.22 -9.67
C GLY A 379 22.03 5.38 -9.80
N VAL A 380 22.88 5.47 -8.79
CA VAL A 380 24.03 4.60 -8.58
C VAL A 380 23.90 3.96 -7.21
N GLN A 381 23.95 2.65 -7.16
CA GLN A 381 23.95 1.88 -5.92
C GLN A 381 25.33 1.23 -5.75
N ILE A 382 25.92 1.44 -4.59
CA ILE A 382 27.18 0.84 -4.18
C ILE A 382 26.91 0.08 -2.88
N GLY A 383 27.29 -1.18 -2.83
CA GLY A 383 27.09 -2.00 -1.64
C GLY A 383 27.74 -3.38 -1.81
N TYR A 384 27.97 -4.06 -0.71
CA TYR A 384 28.50 -5.43 -0.66
C TYR A 384 27.41 -6.37 -0.13
#